data_29697b81d8b16b34d7595bfa4b817e09
#
_entry.id   29697b81d8b16b34d7595bfa4b817e09
#
_cell.length_a   1.000
_cell.length_b   1.000
_cell.length_c   1.000
_cell.angle_alpha   90.00
_cell.angle_beta   90.00
_cell.angle_gamma   90.00
#
_symmetry.space_group_name_H-M   'P 1'
#
loop_
_entity.id
_entity.type
_entity.pdbx_description
1 polymer ?
#
loop_
_entity_poly.entity_id
_entity_poly.type
_entity_poly.pdbx_seq_one_letter_code
_entity_poly.pdbx_strand_id
1 'polypeptide(L)'
;MKAVFDTNILVDYLGGSEAARGELARYRVRLISIITVIELMVGAKDSREEAAIRGLLSSFEILELSAEIAQEAVVIRKELRLKIPDAIVYATARTQGCLLVSRNTRELKSDWPDIRISYHL
;
A
#
# COMPACT_ATOMS: atom_id res chain seq x y z
N MET A 1 12.50 -0.30 -11.05
CA MET A 1 11.26 -1.03 -10.83
C MET A 1 10.44 -0.33 -9.76
N LYS A 2 9.16 -0.10 -10.01
CA LYS A 2 8.29 0.60 -9.06
C LYS A 2 7.13 -0.28 -8.61
N ALA A 3 6.61 0.01 -7.43
CA ALA A 3 5.46 -0.70 -6.88
C ALA A 3 4.70 0.21 -5.91
N VAL A 4 3.41 -0.04 -5.76
CA VAL A 4 2.60 0.54 -4.71
C VAL A 4 2.58 -0.43 -3.55
N PHE A 5 2.77 0.06 -2.34
CA PHE A 5 2.80 -0.78 -1.14
C PHE A 5 1.50 -0.62 -0.36
N ASP A 6 0.93 -1.76 0.03
CA ASP A 6 -0.24 -1.78 0.91
C ASP A 6 0.17 -1.39 2.32
N THR A 7 -0.76 -0.85 3.06
CA THR A 7 -0.52 -0.34 4.43
C THR A 7 0.13 -1.39 5.33
N ASN A 8 -0.27 -2.66 5.22
CA ASN A 8 0.24 -3.72 6.08
C ASN A 8 1.77 -3.90 5.98
N ILE A 9 2.35 -3.66 4.80
CA ILE A 9 3.81 -3.76 4.63
C ILE A 9 4.52 -2.68 5.46
N LEU A 10 3.98 -1.45 5.45
CA LEU A 10 4.57 -0.34 6.19
C LEU A 10 4.38 -0.53 7.71
N VAL A 11 3.23 -1.04 8.13
CA VAL A 11 2.98 -1.37 9.54
C VAL A 11 4.01 -2.39 10.02
N ASP A 12 4.25 -3.43 9.23
CA ASP A 12 5.22 -4.46 9.57
C ASP A 12 6.64 -3.89 9.64
N TYR A 13 6.99 -3.02 8.69
CA TYR A 13 8.31 -2.38 8.70
C TYR A 13 8.51 -1.54 9.96
N LEU A 14 7.51 -0.75 10.34
CA LEU A 14 7.57 0.06 11.56
C LEU A 14 7.66 -0.80 12.82
N GLY A 15 7.12 -2.00 12.76
CA GLY A 15 7.22 -2.99 13.84
C GLY A 15 8.52 -3.77 13.86
N GLY A 16 9.44 -3.49 12.96
CA GLY A 16 10.76 -4.12 12.94
C GLY A 16 10.88 -5.37 12.08
N SER A 17 9.92 -5.65 11.20
CA SER A 17 9.95 -6.84 10.36
C SER A 17 11.08 -6.78 9.33
N GLU A 18 11.99 -7.74 9.38
CA GLU A 18 13.06 -7.87 8.38
C GLU A 18 12.49 -8.27 7.01
N ALA A 19 11.41 -9.04 6.98
CA ALA A 19 10.75 -9.41 5.73
C ALA A 19 10.21 -8.17 5.02
N ALA A 20 9.59 -7.26 5.77
CA ALA A 20 9.08 -6.01 5.21
C ALA A 20 10.23 -5.14 4.70
N ARG A 21 11.32 -5.04 5.47
CA ARG A 21 12.51 -4.29 5.07
C ARG A 21 13.06 -4.83 3.74
N GLY A 22 13.19 -6.15 3.65
CA GLY A 22 13.70 -6.80 2.43
C GLY A 22 12.79 -6.54 1.23
N GLU A 23 11.49 -6.55 1.45
CA GLU A 23 10.54 -6.31 0.38
C GLU A 23 10.64 -4.87 -0.13
N LEU A 24 10.71 -3.90 0.77
CA LEU A 24 10.87 -2.50 0.39
C LEU A 24 12.16 -2.27 -0.40
N ALA A 25 13.24 -2.94 -0.01
CA ALA A 25 14.55 -2.79 -0.65
C ALA A 25 14.57 -3.28 -2.10
N ARG A 26 13.60 -4.09 -2.52
CA ARG A 26 13.53 -4.62 -3.89
C ARG A 26 13.18 -3.54 -4.93
N TYR A 27 12.62 -2.42 -4.50
CA TYR A 27 12.07 -1.42 -5.43
C TYR A 27 12.76 -0.09 -5.28
N ARG A 28 13.10 0.52 -6.42
CA ARG A 28 13.71 1.85 -6.45
C ARG A 28 12.68 2.95 -6.23
N VAL A 29 11.53 2.79 -6.88
CA VAL A 29 10.45 3.77 -6.79
C VAL A 29 9.33 3.15 -5.98
N ARG A 30 9.13 3.71 -4.80
CA ARG A 30 8.15 3.19 -3.85
C ARG A 30 7.01 4.18 -3.74
N LEU A 31 5.84 3.71 -4.13
CA LEU A 31 4.63 4.52 -4.17
C LEU A 31 3.66 4.07 -3.09
N ILE A 32 2.94 5.00 -2.51
CA ILE A 32 1.83 4.69 -1.61
C ILE A 32 0.66 5.59 -1.90
N SER A 33 -0.54 5.09 -1.62
CA SER A 33 -1.77 5.86 -1.69
C SER A 33 -1.85 6.82 -0.51
N ILE A 34 -2.49 7.96 -0.70
CA ILE A 34 -2.83 8.87 0.40
C ILE A 34 -3.65 8.14 1.47
N ILE A 35 -4.43 7.13 1.09
CA ILE A 35 -5.18 6.28 2.04
C ILE A 35 -4.22 5.62 3.04
N THR A 36 -3.09 5.12 2.55
CA THR A 36 -2.09 4.50 3.42
C THR A 36 -1.53 5.51 4.44
N VAL A 37 -1.28 6.74 4.00
CA VAL A 37 -0.82 7.80 4.91
C VAL A 37 -1.84 8.02 6.02
N ILE A 38 -3.12 8.12 5.65
CA ILE A 38 -4.19 8.34 6.62
C ILE A 38 -4.25 7.18 7.62
N GLU A 39 -4.21 5.95 7.12
CA GLU A 39 -4.29 4.77 7.99
C GLU A 39 -3.12 4.69 8.98
N LEU A 40 -1.92 4.99 8.50
CA LEU A 40 -0.74 4.99 9.37
C LEU A 40 -0.83 6.08 10.44
N MET A 41 -1.22 7.28 10.05
CA MET A 41 -1.30 8.40 10.99
C MET A 41 -2.41 8.22 12.02
N VAL A 42 -3.55 7.66 11.61
CA VAL A 42 -4.62 7.32 12.54
C VAL A 42 -4.15 6.30 13.57
N GLY A 43 -3.30 5.37 13.16
CA GLY A 43 -2.78 4.33 14.05
C GLY A 43 -1.68 4.80 15.00
N ALA A 44 -1.14 5.99 14.80
CA ALA A 44 -0.08 6.51 15.66
C ALA A 44 -0.63 6.88 17.04
N LYS A 45 0.01 6.39 18.10
CA LYS A 45 -0.47 6.58 19.47
C LYS A 45 0.08 7.85 20.12
N ASP A 46 1.21 8.35 19.64
CA ASP A 46 1.88 9.50 20.23
C ASP A 46 2.77 10.19 19.19
N SER A 47 3.40 11.29 19.61
CA SER A 47 4.24 12.08 18.71
C SER A 47 5.50 11.34 18.25
N ARG A 48 5.99 10.39 19.05
CA ARG A 48 7.15 9.58 18.68
C ARG A 48 6.79 8.67 17.49
N GLU A 49 5.63 8.02 17.56
CA GLU A 49 5.16 7.17 16.47
C GLU A 49 4.87 7.99 15.22
N GLU A 50 4.25 9.17 15.37
CA GLU A 50 4.04 10.05 14.24
C GLU A 50 5.35 10.45 13.56
N ALA A 51 6.39 10.76 14.34
CA ALA A 51 7.70 11.12 13.80
C ALA A 51 8.31 9.95 13.04
N ALA A 52 8.20 8.73 13.57
CA ALA A 52 8.70 7.53 12.89
C ALA A 52 7.98 7.32 11.55
N ILE A 53 6.66 7.51 11.53
CA ILE A 53 5.88 7.38 10.30
C ILE A 53 6.32 8.43 9.28
N ARG A 54 6.45 9.69 9.69
CA ARG A 54 6.88 10.76 8.78
C ARG A 54 8.27 10.50 8.21
N GLY A 55 9.17 9.97 9.04
CA GLY A 55 10.51 9.59 8.57
C GLY A 55 10.45 8.51 7.50
N LEU A 56 9.63 7.48 7.72
CA LEU A 56 9.44 6.43 6.72
C LEU A 56 8.83 6.98 5.45
N LEU A 57 7.80 7.81 5.56
CA LEU A 57 7.09 8.37 4.40
C LEU A 57 7.98 9.22 3.51
N SER A 58 9.04 9.80 4.05
CA SER A 58 9.95 10.64 3.27
C SER A 58 10.65 9.88 2.13
N SER A 59 10.68 8.56 2.21
CA SER A 59 11.29 7.72 1.17
C SER A 59 10.27 7.19 0.15
N PHE A 60 9.01 7.62 0.24
CA PHE A 60 7.95 7.20 -0.66
C PHE A 60 7.41 8.37 -1.46
N GLU A 61 6.92 8.06 -2.67
CA GLU A 61 6.12 8.99 -3.43
C GLU A 61 4.66 8.75 -3.06
N ILE A 62 3.99 9.77 -2.55
CA ILE A 62 2.62 9.69 -2.09
C ILE A 62 1.70 10.14 -3.23
N LEU A 63 0.76 9.27 -3.59
CA LEU A 63 -0.19 9.56 -4.66
C LEU A 63 -1.55 9.92 -4.08
N GLU A 64 -2.04 11.08 -4.48
CA GLU A 64 -3.35 11.56 -4.05
C GLU A 64 -4.46 10.78 -4.76
N LEU A 65 -5.65 10.83 -4.18
CA LEU A 65 -6.83 10.22 -4.78
C LEU A 65 -7.33 11.13 -5.91
N SER A 66 -6.89 10.81 -7.13
CA SER A 66 -7.30 11.53 -8.33
C SER A 66 -8.65 11.01 -8.84
N ALA A 67 -9.25 11.75 -9.78
CA ALA A 67 -10.47 11.30 -10.44
C ALA A 67 -10.25 9.96 -11.16
N GLU A 68 -9.09 9.80 -11.80
CA GLU A 68 -8.76 8.56 -12.50
C GLU A 68 -8.70 7.37 -11.52
N ILE A 69 -8.02 7.55 -10.39
CA ILE A 69 -7.94 6.51 -9.37
C ILE A 69 -9.33 6.21 -8.81
N ALA A 70 -10.13 7.24 -8.55
CA ALA A 70 -11.48 7.06 -8.04
C ALA A 70 -12.35 6.24 -8.99
N GLN A 71 -12.28 6.51 -10.28
CA GLN A 71 -13.03 5.75 -11.28
C GLN A 71 -12.62 4.30 -11.33
N GLU A 72 -11.32 4.04 -11.29
CA GLU A 72 -10.81 2.66 -11.25
C GLU A 72 -11.20 1.95 -9.97
N ALA A 73 -11.21 2.66 -8.86
CA ALA A 73 -11.63 2.10 -7.57
C ALA A 73 -13.11 1.64 -7.61
N VAL A 74 -13.96 2.40 -8.30
CA VAL A 74 -15.36 2.00 -8.48
C VAL A 74 -15.44 0.67 -9.21
N VAL A 75 -14.70 0.53 -10.31
CA VAL A 75 -14.66 -0.70 -11.10
C VAL A 75 -14.19 -1.88 -10.24
N ILE A 76 -13.09 -1.70 -9.53
CA ILE A 76 -12.51 -2.73 -8.67
C ILE A 76 -13.50 -3.13 -7.57
N ARG A 77 -14.13 -2.15 -6.93
CA ARG A 77 -15.09 -2.42 -5.86
C ARG A 77 -16.25 -3.26 -6.36
N LYS A 78 -16.77 -2.93 -7.53
CA LYS A 78 -17.90 -3.65 -8.12
C LYS A 78 -17.53 -5.05 -8.56
N GLU A 79 -16.39 -5.21 -9.22
CA GLU A 79 -15.97 -6.49 -9.79
C GLU A 79 -15.37 -7.44 -8.76
N LEU A 80 -14.53 -6.93 -7.87
CA LEU A 80 -13.76 -7.76 -6.95
C LEU A 80 -14.31 -7.72 -5.52
N ARG A 81 -15.28 -6.86 -5.26
CA ARG A 81 -15.95 -6.73 -3.96
C ARG A 81 -15.00 -6.36 -2.81
N LEU A 82 -13.94 -5.65 -3.12
CA LEU A 82 -13.03 -5.14 -2.10
C LEU A 82 -13.68 -3.99 -1.34
N LYS A 83 -13.29 -3.83 -0.08
CA LYS A 83 -13.67 -2.64 0.68
C LYS A 83 -13.12 -1.40 -0.01
N ILE A 84 -13.80 -0.27 0.16
CA ILE A 84 -13.42 0.95 -0.55
C ILE A 84 -11.95 1.33 -0.35
N PRO A 85 -11.40 1.35 0.89
CA PRO A 85 -9.98 1.69 1.04
C PRO A 85 -9.06 0.76 0.26
N ASP A 86 -9.32 -0.55 0.29
CA ASP A 86 -8.51 -1.53 -0.44
C ASP A 86 -8.64 -1.34 -1.94
N ALA A 87 -9.85 -1.02 -2.40
CA ALA A 87 -10.09 -0.75 -3.81
C ALA A 87 -9.30 0.48 -4.28
N ILE A 88 -9.21 1.51 -3.46
CA ILE A 88 -8.46 2.74 -3.78
C ILE A 88 -6.95 2.42 -3.88
N VAL A 89 -6.43 1.67 -2.92
CA VAL A 89 -5.01 1.29 -2.94
C VAL A 89 -4.69 0.46 -4.19
N TYR A 90 -5.54 -0.50 -4.52
CA TYR A 90 -5.35 -1.33 -5.70
C TYR A 90 -5.48 -0.49 -6.98
N ALA A 91 -6.46 0.41 -7.03
CA ALA A 91 -6.64 1.31 -8.16
C ALA A 91 -5.41 2.19 -8.38
N THR A 92 -4.76 2.61 -7.30
CA THR A 92 -3.53 3.39 -7.38
C THR A 92 -2.45 2.62 -8.14
N ALA A 93 -2.28 1.34 -7.82
CA ALA A 93 -1.31 0.49 -8.52
C ALA A 93 -1.69 0.31 -10.00
N ARG A 94 -2.95 0.04 -10.29
CA ARG A 94 -3.40 -0.16 -11.67
C ARG A 94 -3.21 1.07 -12.54
N THR A 95 -3.55 2.24 -12.01
CA THR A 95 -3.39 3.47 -12.80
C THR A 95 -1.92 3.83 -13.02
N GLN A 96 -1.03 3.36 -12.16
CA GLN A 96 0.41 3.54 -12.32
C GLN A 96 1.06 2.44 -13.17
N GLY A 97 0.29 1.41 -13.53
CA GLY A 97 0.82 0.29 -14.31
C GLY A 97 1.88 -0.50 -13.59
N CYS A 98 1.75 -0.68 -12.29
CA CYS A 98 2.74 -1.41 -11.49
C CYS A 98 2.05 -2.36 -10.51
N LEU A 99 2.86 -3.16 -9.82
CA LEU A 99 2.36 -4.11 -8.84
C LEU A 99 1.85 -3.41 -7.59
N LEU A 100 0.84 -4.00 -6.97
CA LEU A 100 0.50 -3.75 -5.57
C LEU A 100 1.18 -4.83 -4.73
N VAL A 101 2.05 -4.42 -3.83
CA VAL A 101 2.75 -5.33 -2.93
C VAL A 101 2.00 -5.37 -1.60
N SER A 102 1.59 -6.56 -1.19
CA SER A 102 0.78 -6.75 0.01
C SER A 102 1.14 -8.08 0.67
N ARG A 103 0.71 -8.28 1.91
CA ARG A 103 0.68 -9.60 2.53
C ARG A 103 -0.74 -10.03 2.92
N ASN A 104 -1.73 -9.27 2.48
CA ASN A 104 -3.13 -9.54 2.80
C ASN A 104 -3.70 -10.59 1.83
N THR A 105 -3.84 -11.84 2.31
CA THR A 105 -4.37 -12.93 1.51
C THR A 105 -5.87 -13.10 1.65
N ARG A 106 -6.51 -12.36 2.56
CA ARG A 106 -7.97 -12.41 2.75
C ARG A 106 -8.72 -11.71 1.65
N GLU A 107 -8.27 -10.48 1.35
CA GLU A 107 -8.97 -9.59 0.42
C GLU A 107 -8.37 -9.66 -0.97
N LEU A 108 -7.04 -9.85 -1.08
CA LEU A 108 -6.33 -9.82 -2.35
C LEU A 108 -5.93 -11.22 -2.77
N LYS A 109 -6.14 -11.54 -4.04
CA LYS A 109 -5.80 -12.86 -4.58
C LYS A 109 -4.44 -12.83 -5.24
N SER A 110 -3.57 -13.77 -4.88
CA SER A 110 -2.21 -13.84 -5.42
C SER A 110 -2.19 -14.18 -6.90
N ASP A 111 -3.28 -14.72 -7.45
CA ASP A 111 -3.37 -15.04 -8.86
C ASP A 111 -3.83 -13.85 -9.73
N TRP A 112 -4.16 -12.70 -9.11
CA TRP A 112 -4.40 -11.48 -9.87
C TRP A 112 -3.05 -10.96 -10.38
N PRO A 113 -2.93 -10.63 -11.67
CA PRO A 113 -1.61 -10.40 -12.29
C PRO A 113 -0.86 -9.18 -11.76
N ASP A 114 -1.53 -8.22 -11.17
CA ASP A 114 -0.92 -7.00 -10.64
C ASP A 114 -0.78 -7.01 -9.11
N ILE A 115 -0.96 -8.18 -8.49
CA ILE A 115 -0.80 -8.35 -7.04
C ILE A 115 0.44 -9.21 -6.77
N ARG A 116 1.27 -8.76 -5.84
CA ARG A 116 2.36 -9.55 -5.29
C ARG A 116 2.13 -9.74 -3.80
N ILE A 117 1.92 -10.97 -3.39
CA ILE A 117 1.90 -11.33 -1.96
C ILE A 117 3.33 -11.62 -1.57
N SER A 118 3.93 -10.73 -0.77
CA SER A 118 5.37 -10.71 -0.58
C SER A 118 5.88 -11.71 0.44
N TYR A 119 5.17 -11.87 1.55
CA TYR A 119 5.58 -12.79 2.61
C TYR A 119 4.38 -13.10 3.50
N HIS A 120 4.53 -14.14 4.31
CA HIS A 120 3.53 -14.52 5.30
C HIS A 120 4.13 -14.38 6.70
N LEU A 121 3.37 -13.86 7.62
CA LEU A 121 3.78 -13.77 9.02
C LEU A 121 3.29 -14.97 9.82
#